data_2f12dc2a124a4a03ddc8cb7c02c5779f
#
_entry.id   2f12dc2a124a4a03ddc8cb7c02c5779f
#
_cell.length_a   1.000
_cell.length_b   1.000
_cell.length_c   1.000
_cell.angle_alpha   90.00
_cell.angle_beta   90.00
_cell.angle_gamma   90.00
#
_symmetry.space_group_name_H-M   'P 1'
#
loop_
_entity.id
_entity.type
_entity.pdbx_description
1 polymer ?
#
loop_
_entity_poly.entity_id
_entity_poly.type
_entity_poly.pdbx_seq_one_letter_code
_entity_poly.pdbx_strand_id
1 'polypeptide(L)'
;MKIGISLPVRELQDDVGAIKAFAQAAEELGLSHLRVPEQIIRPGSGPLHEPLTLMALIAGATEKIELVPSVIMLPARQTVLVAKQAATLDRMSGGRLRLGVGIGRDKVEYDALGMDFHNRGARCEE
;
A
#
# COMPACT_ATOMS: atom_id res chain seq x y z
N MET A 1 -14.02 5.62 18.51
CA MET A 1 -12.73 5.00 18.16
C MET A 1 -12.83 4.49 16.73
N LYS A 2 -11.83 4.70 15.88
CA LYS A 2 -11.79 4.15 14.51
C LYS A 2 -10.98 2.84 14.53
N ILE A 3 -11.57 1.75 14.01
CA ILE A 3 -10.92 0.44 13.95
C ILE A 3 -10.77 0.06 12.47
N GLY A 4 -9.59 -0.37 12.08
CA GLY A 4 -9.30 -0.88 10.74
C GLY A 4 -8.77 -2.30 10.78
N ILE A 5 -8.56 -2.87 9.60
CA ILE A 5 -8.04 -4.22 9.43
C ILE A 5 -6.93 -4.26 8.38
N SER A 6 -5.98 -5.16 8.55
CA SER A 6 -5.01 -5.47 7.47
C SER A 6 -5.60 -6.49 6.51
N LEU A 7 -5.45 -6.22 5.22
CA LEU A 7 -5.74 -7.22 4.19
C LEU A 7 -4.78 -8.41 4.39
N PRO A 8 -5.26 -9.65 4.47
CA PRO A 8 -4.42 -10.83 4.62
C PRO A 8 -3.80 -11.22 3.27
N VAL A 9 -2.91 -10.36 2.76
CA VAL A 9 -2.35 -10.45 1.40
C VAL A 9 -1.61 -11.75 1.10
N ARG A 10 -1.06 -12.39 2.14
CA ARG A 10 -0.33 -13.67 1.99
C ARG A 10 -1.25 -14.86 1.84
N GLU A 11 -2.37 -14.84 2.53
CA GLU A 11 -3.40 -15.86 2.53
C GLU A 11 -4.24 -15.78 1.27
N LEU A 12 -4.56 -14.56 0.83
CA LEU A 12 -5.37 -14.32 -0.37
C LEU A 12 -4.59 -14.43 -1.67
N GLN A 13 -3.28 -14.18 -1.63
CA GLN A 13 -2.38 -14.25 -2.80
C GLN A 13 -2.98 -13.51 -4.01
N ASP A 14 -3.09 -14.21 -5.16
CA ASP A 14 -3.60 -13.65 -6.42
C ASP A 14 -5.12 -13.86 -6.62
N ASP A 15 -5.83 -14.28 -5.58
CA ASP A 15 -7.29 -14.44 -5.66
C ASP A 15 -7.99 -13.08 -5.61
N VAL A 16 -8.16 -12.49 -6.78
CA VAL A 16 -8.82 -11.18 -6.96
C VAL A 16 -10.26 -11.18 -6.43
N GLY A 17 -10.96 -12.29 -6.56
CA GLY A 17 -12.32 -12.44 -6.04
C GLY A 17 -12.35 -12.37 -4.51
N ALA A 18 -11.48 -13.13 -3.87
CA ALA A 18 -11.35 -13.15 -2.41
C ALA A 18 -10.85 -11.79 -1.85
N ILE A 19 -9.91 -11.12 -2.54
CA ILE A 19 -9.44 -9.78 -2.17
C ILE A 19 -10.60 -8.77 -2.15
N LYS A 20 -11.41 -8.73 -3.21
CA LYS A 20 -12.57 -7.84 -3.30
C LYS A 20 -13.62 -8.17 -2.24
N ALA A 21 -13.95 -9.46 -2.07
CA ALA A 21 -14.93 -9.90 -1.09
C ALA A 21 -14.51 -9.55 0.33
N PHE A 22 -13.23 -9.71 0.67
CA PHE A 22 -12.69 -9.30 1.98
C PHE A 22 -12.84 -7.79 2.21
N ALA A 23 -12.49 -6.97 1.22
CA ALA A 23 -12.59 -5.51 1.33
C ALA A 23 -14.06 -5.06 1.49
N GLN A 24 -14.97 -5.64 0.74
CA GLN A 24 -16.41 -5.39 0.85
C GLN A 24 -16.96 -5.81 2.22
N ALA A 25 -16.61 -6.99 2.70
CA ALA A 25 -17.01 -7.45 4.02
C ALA A 25 -16.48 -6.55 5.15
N ALA A 26 -15.24 -6.08 5.04
CA ALA A 26 -14.66 -5.12 5.98
C ALA A 26 -15.45 -3.80 6.02
N GLU A 27 -15.88 -3.32 4.85
CA GLU A 27 -16.71 -2.12 4.73
C GLU A 27 -18.11 -2.33 5.30
N GLU A 28 -18.76 -3.45 4.99
CA GLU A 28 -20.09 -3.82 5.52
C GLU A 28 -20.11 -3.96 7.04
N LEU A 29 -19.02 -4.47 7.63
CA LEU A 29 -18.83 -4.54 9.08
C LEU A 29 -18.55 -3.18 9.73
N GLY A 30 -18.47 -2.10 8.95
CA GLY A 30 -18.23 -0.75 9.47
C GLY A 30 -16.79 -0.50 9.91
N LEU A 31 -15.82 -1.27 9.42
CA LEU A 31 -14.41 -0.98 9.67
C LEU A 31 -14.00 0.30 8.96
N SER A 32 -13.21 1.13 9.64
CA SER A 32 -12.90 2.48 9.17
C SER A 32 -11.86 2.51 8.05
N HIS A 33 -10.93 1.57 8.04
CA HIS A 33 -9.85 1.54 7.06
C HIS A 33 -9.33 0.13 6.81
N LEU A 34 -8.84 -0.08 5.59
CA LEU A 34 -8.16 -1.28 5.14
C LEU A 34 -6.69 -0.96 4.92
N ARG A 35 -5.83 -1.69 5.61
CA ARG A 35 -4.38 -1.53 5.53
C ARG A 35 -3.75 -2.56 4.60
N VAL A 36 -2.81 -2.11 3.75
CA VAL A 36 -1.96 -2.98 2.91
C VAL A 36 -0.49 -2.67 3.18
N PRO A 37 0.35 -3.67 3.47
CA PRO A 37 1.80 -3.46 3.60
C PRO A 37 2.47 -3.32 2.25
N GLU A 38 3.64 -2.69 2.21
CA GLU A 38 4.56 -2.71 1.08
C GLU A 38 5.74 -3.63 1.35
N GLN A 39 6.12 -4.33 0.31
CA GLN A 39 7.36 -5.09 0.20
C GLN A 39 7.73 -5.18 -1.28
N ILE A 40 8.86 -4.60 -1.66
CA ILE A 40 9.31 -4.59 -3.07
C ILE A 40 9.86 -5.95 -3.43
N ILE A 41 10.80 -6.44 -2.62
CA ILE A 41 11.39 -7.77 -2.76
C ILE A 41 11.84 -8.28 -1.40
N ARG A 42 11.51 -9.52 -1.07
CA ARG A 42 12.02 -10.17 0.13
C ARG A 42 12.22 -11.66 -0.13
N PRO A 43 13.47 -12.11 -0.23
CA PRO A 43 13.78 -13.52 -0.42
C PRO A 43 13.10 -14.40 0.65
N GLY A 44 12.46 -15.47 0.24
CA GLY A 44 11.83 -16.44 1.12
C GLY A 44 10.47 -16.06 1.74
N SER A 45 9.90 -14.88 1.40
CA SER A 45 8.62 -14.45 1.98
C SER A 45 7.41 -14.54 1.04
N GLY A 46 7.62 -14.96 -0.20
CA GLY A 46 6.60 -14.90 -1.25
C GLY A 46 6.34 -13.48 -1.76
N PRO A 47 5.70 -13.32 -2.91
CA PRO A 47 5.39 -12.03 -3.48
C PRO A 47 4.28 -11.33 -2.69
N LEU A 48 4.36 -10.01 -2.60
CA LEU A 48 3.25 -9.14 -2.23
C LEU A 48 2.91 -8.24 -3.40
N HIS A 49 1.64 -7.91 -3.55
CA HIS A 49 1.22 -6.95 -4.56
C HIS A 49 1.75 -5.55 -4.26
N GLU A 50 2.01 -4.78 -5.31
CA GLU A 50 2.34 -3.37 -5.20
C GLU A 50 1.13 -2.62 -4.59
N PRO A 51 1.29 -1.91 -3.48
CA PRO A 51 0.16 -1.46 -2.66
C PRO A 51 -0.74 -0.42 -3.34
N LEU A 52 -0.21 0.51 -4.13
CA LEU A 52 -1.06 1.51 -4.81
C LEU A 52 -1.90 0.85 -5.91
N THR A 53 -1.34 -0.11 -6.63
CA THR A 53 -2.05 -0.90 -7.65
C THR A 53 -3.16 -1.74 -7.00
N LEU A 54 -2.85 -2.42 -5.90
CA LEU A 54 -3.83 -3.21 -5.15
C LEU A 54 -4.95 -2.33 -4.58
N MET A 55 -4.59 -1.16 -4.03
CA MET A 55 -5.56 -0.20 -3.52
C MET A 55 -6.48 0.36 -4.61
N ALA A 56 -5.99 0.52 -5.85
CA ALA A 56 -6.83 0.92 -6.98
C ALA A 56 -7.88 -0.15 -7.32
N LEU A 57 -7.51 -1.43 -7.28
CA LEU A 57 -8.44 -2.54 -7.43
C LEU A 57 -9.51 -2.54 -6.34
N ILE A 58 -9.11 -2.36 -5.09
CA ILE A 58 -10.01 -2.32 -3.92
C ILE A 58 -10.91 -1.07 -3.98
N ALA A 59 -10.38 0.07 -4.38
CA ALA A 59 -11.16 1.29 -4.56
C ALA A 59 -12.33 1.12 -5.51
N GLY A 60 -12.13 0.36 -6.59
CA GLY A 60 -13.19 0.03 -7.56
C GLY A 60 -14.22 -0.98 -7.07
N ALA A 61 -13.97 -1.63 -5.94
CA ALA A 61 -14.85 -2.64 -5.35
C ALA A 61 -15.55 -2.18 -4.05
N THR A 62 -15.20 -0.99 -3.52
CA THR A 62 -15.68 -0.43 -2.25
C THR A 62 -16.09 1.03 -2.41
N GLU A 63 -16.88 1.57 -1.48
CA GLU A 63 -17.40 2.94 -1.56
C GLU A 63 -16.97 3.86 -0.40
N LYS A 64 -16.69 3.32 0.79
CA LYS A 64 -16.56 4.11 2.03
C LYS A 64 -15.26 3.87 2.78
N ILE A 65 -14.75 2.64 2.78
CA ILE A 65 -13.58 2.25 3.59
C ILE A 65 -12.33 3.04 3.14
N GLU A 66 -11.60 3.62 4.11
CA GLU A 66 -10.34 4.31 3.83
C GLU A 66 -9.26 3.30 3.38
N LEU A 67 -8.45 3.70 2.42
CA LEU A 67 -7.40 2.90 1.80
C LEU A 67 -6.04 3.34 2.36
N VAL A 68 -5.38 2.45 3.09
CA VAL A 68 -4.17 2.82 3.83
C VAL A 68 -3.00 1.93 3.44
N PRO A 69 -2.20 2.31 2.43
CA PRO A 69 -0.88 1.69 2.27
C PRO A 69 -0.03 2.03 3.50
N SER A 70 0.49 1.02 4.17
CA SER A 70 1.20 1.20 5.44
C SER A 70 2.42 0.29 5.53
N VAL A 71 3.54 0.79 5.10
CA VAL A 71 3.83 2.14 4.58
C VAL A 71 4.36 2.06 3.15
N ILE A 72 4.27 3.14 2.38
CA ILE A 72 5.03 3.28 1.14
C ILE A 72 6.47 3.66 1.49
N MET A 73 7.45 2.94 0.97
CA MET A 73 8.87 3.29 1.11
C MET A 73 9.20 4.46 0.17
N LEU A 74 8.88 5.68 0.62
CA LEU A 74 8.94 6.87 -0.21
C LEU A 74 10.33 7.11 -0.83
N PRO A 75 11.46 7.01 -0.08
CA PRO A 75 12.79 7.25 -0.66
C PRO A 75 13.25 6.16 -1.64
N ALA A 76 12.53 5.05 -1.74
CA ALA A 76 12.78 3.99 -2.73
C ALA A 76 12.01 4.20 -4.04
N ARG A 77 11.30 5.32 -4.17
CA ARG A 77 10.44 5.62 -5.32
C ARG A 77 10.79 6.96 -5.94
N GLN A 78 10.42 7.12 -7.21
CA GLN A 78 10.50 8.42 -7.87
C GLN A 78 9.36 9.31 -7.33
N THR A 79 9.70 10.39 -6.66
CA THR A 79 8.79 11.22 -5.84
C THR A 79 7.61 11.78 -6.64
N VAL A 80 7.88 12.36 -7.82
CA VAL A 80 6.82 12.96 -8.66
C VAL A 80 5.86 11.90 -9.18
N LEU A 81 6.37 10.71 -9.50
CA LEU A 81 5.52 9.60 -9.95
C LEU A 81 4.62 9.09 -8.84
N VAL A 82 5.14 8.92 -7.63
CA VAL A 82 4.34 8.52 -6.45
C VAL A 82 3.27 9.57 -6.14
N ALA A 83 3.63 10.86 -6.17
CA ALA A 83 2.66 11.93 -5.98
C ALA A 83 1.53 11.87 -7.01
N LYS A 84 1.87 11.61 -8.29
CA LYS A 84 0.88 11.43 -9.35
C LYS A 84 -0.02 10.22 -9.12
N GLN A 85 0.55 9.07 -8.74
CA GLN A 85 -0.20 7.84 -8.46
C GLN A 85 -1.14 8.03 -7.28
N ALA A 86 -0.64 8.59 -6.17
CA ALA A 86 -1.43 8.86 -4.96
C ALA A 86 -2.59 9.82 -5.24
N ALA A 87 -2.33 10.94 -5.92
CA ALA A 87 -3.37 11.90 -6.28
C ALA A 87 -4.41 11.30 -7.22
N THR A 88 -4.00 10.40 -8.14
CA THR A 88 -4.93 9.71 -9.02
C THR A 88 -5.83 8.76 -8.24
N LEU A 89 -5.23 7.93 -7.39
CA LEU A 89 -5.96 6.98 -6.55
C LEU A 89 -6.92 7.70 -5.59
N ASP A 90 -6.47 8.79 -4.97
CA ASP A 90 -7.31 9.59 -4.07
C ASP A 90 -8.55 10.14 -4.79
N ARG A 91 -8.36 10.75 -5.95
CA ARG A 91 -9.48 11.27 -6.76
C ARG A 91 -10.42 10.17 -7.24
N MET A 92 -9.89 9.05 -7.71
CA MET A 92 -10.70 7.93 -8.21
C MET A 92 -11.45 7.20 -7.09
N SER A 93 -10.93 7.22 -5.88
CA SER A 93 -11.58 6.64 -4.71
C SER A 93 -12.53 7.61 -3.98
N GLY A 94 -12.67 8.86 -4.44
CA GLY A 94 -13.51 9.86 -3.78
C GLY A 94 -12.90 10.40 -2.48
N GLY A 95 -11.57 10.55 -2.40
CA GLY A 95 -10.87 11.11 -1.24
C GLY A 95 -10.63 10.12 -0.11
N ARG A 96 -10.59 8.82 -0.40
CA ARG A 96 -10.43 7.77 0.61
C ARG A 96 -8.98 7.33 0.85
N LEU A 97 -8.01 7.84 0.10
CA LEU A 97 -6.62 7.48 0.31
C LEU A 97 -6.05 8.16 1.55
N ARG A 98 -5.44 7.38 2.42
CA ARG A 98 -4.60 7.86 3.51
C ARG A 98 -3.19 7.31 3.31
N LEU A 99 -2.32 8.08 2.73
CA LEU A 99 -0.97 7.67 2.38
C LEU A 99 -0.09 7.57 3.64
N GLY A 100 0.27 6.34 4.04
CA GLY A 100 1.29 6.10 5.03
C GLY A 100 2.66 6.00 4.37
N VAL A 101 3.63 6.76 4.84
CA VAL A 101 4.99 6.77 4.30
C VAL A 101 6.02 6.32 5.32
N GLY A 102 7.12 5.76 4.85
CA GLY A 102 8.23 5.33 5.66
C GLY A 102 9.51 5.17 4.85
N ILE A 103 10.61 4.86 5.53
CA ILE A 103 11.94 4.77 4.90
C ILE A 103 12.36 3.32 4.55
N GLY A 104 11.55 2.32 4.87
CA GLY A 104 11.95 0.92 4.71
C GLY A 104 13.08 0.49 5.67
N ARG A 105 13.25 -0.82 5.83
CA ARG A 105 14.26 -1.37 6.76
C ARG A 105 15.23 -2.36 6.11
N ASP A 106 14.83 -2.98 5.02
CA ASP A 106 15.56 -4.09 4.43
C ASP A 106 16.46 -3.60 3.29
N LYS A 107 17.78 -3.70 3.50
CA LYS A 107 18.79 -3.25 2.53
C LYS A 107 18.64 -3.93 1.16
N VAL A 108 18.21 -5.20 1.15
CA VAL A 108 18.02 -5.97 -0.09
C VAL A 108 17.05 -5.31 -1.07
N GLU A 109 16.05 -4.59 -0.57
CA GLU A 109 15.08 -3.89 -1.41
C GLU A 109 15.72 -2.67 -2.10
N TYR A 110 16.56 -1.95 -1.37
CA TYR A 110 17.33 -0.83 -1.92
C TYR A 110 18.38 -1.28 -2.94
N ASP A 111 19.08 -2.37 -2.65
CA ASP A 111 20.06 -2.97 -3.56
C ASP A 111 19.40 -3.40 -4.88
N ALA A 112 18.21 -4.02 -4.79
CA ALA A 112 17.45 -4.43 -5.97
C ALA A 112 16.99 -3.24 -6.84
N LEU A 113 16.80 -2.07 -6.23
CA LEU A 113 16.45 -0.82 -6.92
C LEU A 113 17.67 -0.01 -7.40
N GLY A 114 18.88 -0.45 -7.06
CA GLY A 114 20.10 0.30 -7.34
C GLY A 114 20.21 1.61 -6.54
N MET A 115 19.60 1.65 -5.35
CA MET A 115 19.56 2.86 -4.51
C MET A 115 20.39 2.70 -3.23
N ASP A 116 21.00 3.78 -2.78
CA ASP A 116 21.77 3.79 -1.53
C ASP A 116 20.84 3.68 -0.32
N PHE A 117 21.07 2.65 0.47
CA PHE A 117 20.33 2.39 1.70
C PHE A 117 20.64 3.40 2.82
N HIS A 118 21.88 3.90 2.87
CA HIS A 118 22.34 4.70 4.01
C HIS A 118 21.80 6.12 4.00
N ASN A 119 21.49 6.69 2.84
CA ASN A 119 20.94 8.04 2.70
C ASN A 119 19.40 8.09 2.67
N ARG A 120 18.70 6.96 2.89
CA ARG A 120 17.24 6.89 2.75
C ARG A 120 16.46 7.82 3.68
N GLY A 121 17.01 8.09 4.88
CA GLY A 121 16.42 9.07 5.81
C GLY A 121 16.43 10.47 5.21
N ALA A 122 17.60 10.96 4.80
CA ALA A 122 17.73 12.29 4.18
C ALA A 122 16.83 12.43 2.95
N ARG A 123 16.82 11.43 2.05
CA ARG A 123 15.93 11.45 0.87
C ARG A 123 14.44 11.45 1.20
N CYS A 124 14.04 11.02 2.38
CA CYS A 124 12.64 11.06 2.80
C CYS A 124 12.22 12.47 3.29
N GLU A 125 13.19 13.30 3.66
CA GLU A 125 12.98 14.67 4.15
C GLU A 125 12.99 15.71 3.02
N GLU A 126 13.51 15.38 1.86
CA GLU A 126 13.51 16.22 0.64
C GLU A 126 12.11 16.36 0.02
#